data_1bebaaa1bf85103d154362fafbc2185f
#
_entry.id   1bebaaa1bf85103d154362fafbc2185f
#
_cell.length_a   1.000
_cell.length_b   1.000
_cell.length_c   1.000
_cell.angle_alpha   90.00
_cell.angle_beta   90.00
_cell.angle_gamma   90.00
#
_symmetry.space_group_name_H-M   'P 1'
#
loop_
_entity.id
_entity.type
_entity.pdbx_description
1 polymer ?
#
loop_
_entity_poly.entity_id
_entity_poly.type
_entity_poly.pdbx_seq_one_letter_code
_entity_poly.pdbx_strand_id
1 'polypeptide(L)'
;MKYTIDEYENTELDEKADDIQWNDSDSSVLTVYLKEISKYPVLSREQETALFKRLSEGDEDAREALINSNLKLVVSIIKNYIHIPSDMDMMDIIQEGNMGLIKAIGEFDYTLGNKFSTYATWWIRQSAMRGIHDKGNAIRIPVHYQERQYQIYKAKLDLTKKMHREPTLEEISAETSMPLQLVKDSEANNKLRIVGSLDIPLDPEKDDGGTIGDFIADKSQNVEQEYEQKELKELLLKCMDFLSEKEREVLKMRFGFYGAP
;
A
#
# COMPACT_ATOMS: atom_id res chain seq x y z
N MET A 1 -21.34 -7.21 -7.68
CA MET A 1 -20.76 -8.33 -6.94
C MET A 1 -20.14 -7.76 -5.68
N LYS A 2 -20.81 -7.96 -4.55
CA LYS A 2 -20.29 -7.57 -3.23
C LYS A 2 -19.43 -8.74 -2.74
N TYR A 3 -18.13 -8.67 -2.93
CA TYR A 3 -17.23 -9.52 -2.15
C TYR A 3 -17.14 -8.86 -0.79
N THR A 4 -17.72 -9.49 0.16
CA THR A 4 -17.76 -9.05 1.55
C THR A 4 -16.41 -9.31 2.18
N ILE A 5 -15.89 -8.31 2.88
CA ILE A 5 -14.74 -8.33 3.79
C ILE A 5 -14.81 -9.51 4.78
N ASP A 6 -15.94 -10.16 4.91
CA ASP A 6 -16.23 -11.31 5.77
C ASP A 6 -15.43 -12.58 5.41
N GLU A 7 -14.84 -12.68 4.21
CA GLU A 7 -14.02 -13.84 3.82
C GLU A 7 -12.60 -13.84 4.43
N TYR A 8 -12.13 -12.69 4.92
CA TYR A 8 -10.88 -12.63 5.72
C TYR A 8 -11.08 -13.12 7.16
N GLU A 9 -12.34 -13.30 7.60
CA GLU A 9 -12.68 -13.61 9.00
C GLU A 9 -12.52 -15.07 9.40
N ASN A 10 -12.41 -16.02 8.46
CA ASN A 10 -12.51 -17.46 8.76
C ASN A 10 -11.25 -18.29 8.53
N THR A 11 -10.08 -17.70 8.39
CA THR A 11 -8.84 -18.46 8.29
C THR A 11 -7.99 -18.28 9.55
N GLU A 12 -7.89 -19.32 10.39
CA GLU A 12 -6.80 -19.69 11.33
C GLU A 12 -5.96 -18.56 12.00
N LEU A 13 -6.44 -17.30 11.98
CA LEU A 13 -5.73 -16.15 12.56
C LEU A 13 -5.95 -16.02 14.06
N ASP A 14 -6.99 -16.66 14.60
CA ASP A 14 -7.35 -16.54 16.02
C ASP A 14 -6.44 -17.36 16.96
N GLU A 15 -5.76 -18.39 16.49
CA GLU A 15 -4.94 -19.26 17.36
C GLU A 15 -3.48 -18.80 17.53
N LYS A 16 -2.98 -17.84 16.74
CA LYS A 16 -1.57 -17.38 16.79
C LYS A 16 -1.37 -16.00 17.42
N ALA A 17 -2.41 -15.42 17.98
CA ALA A 17 -2.35 -14.03 18.49
C ALA A 17 -1.55 -13.86 19.80
N ASP A 18 -1.24 -14.95 20.50
CA ASP A 18 -0.58 -14.88 21.82
C ASP A 18 0.96 -14.91 21.79
N ASP A 19 1.58 -15.27 20.65
CA ASP A 19 3.05 -15.43 20.52
C ASP A 19 3.71 -14.39 19.59
N ILE A 20 3.17 -13.18 19.48
CA ILE A 20 3.76 -12.14 18.64
C ILE A 20 5.03 -11.60 19.27
N GLN A 21 6.19 -12.06 18.83
CA GLN A 21 7.47 -11.42 19.10
C GLN A 21 7.56 -10.12 18.27
N TRP A 22 7.52 -8.99 19.00
CA TRP A 22 7.71 -7.66 18.44
C TRP A 22 9.17 -7.49 18.02
N ASN A 23 9.44 -6.98 16.81
CA ASN A 23 10.79 -6.63 16.41
C ASN A 23 11.32 -5.47 17.28
N ASP A 24 12.53 -5.61 17.81
CA ASP A 24 13.14 -4.68 18.77
C ASP A 24 13.27 -3.22 18.26
N SER A 25 13.30 -2.99 16.95
CA SER A 25 13.39 -1.64 16.36
C SER A 25 12.07 -0.86 16.44
N ASP A 26 10.91 -1.55 16.35
CA ASP A 26 9.58 -0.92 16.43
C ASP A 26 9.13 -0.73 17.90
N SER A 27 9.81 -1.38 18.84
CA SER A 27 9.40 -1.47 20.24
C SER A 27 9.39 -0.13 20.97
N SER A 28 10.21 0.85 20.56
CA SER A 28 10.31 2.13 21.28
C SER A 28 9.09 3.03 21.05
N VAL A 29 8.71 3.27 19.81
CA VAL A 29 7.60 4.18 19.44
C VAL A 29 6.26 3.57 19.81
N LEU A 30 6.04 2.31 19.47
CA LEU A 30 4.84 1.56 19.83
C LEU A 30 4.66 1.49 21.34
N THR A 31 5.73 1.22 22.09
CA THR A 31 5.69 1.15 23.56
C THR A 31 5.28 2.48 24.18
N VAL A 32 5.80 3.60 23.67
CA VAL A 32 5.41 4.95 24.11
C VAL A 32 3.93 5.18 23.82
N TYR A 33 3.47 4.87 22.61
CA TYR A 33 2.07 5.01 22.22
C TYR A 33 1.14 4.17 23.10
N LEU A 34 1.44 2.88 23.31
CA LEU A 34 0.65 2.00 24.18
C LEU A 34 0.60 2.51 25.63
N LYS A 35 1.70 3.05 26.14
CA LYS A 35 1.77 3.66 27.46
C LYS A 35 0.90 4.93 27.55
N GLU A 36 0.85 5.72 26.49
CA GLU A 36 -0.02 6.91 26.45
C GLU A 36 -1.48 6.56 26.40
N ILE A 37 -1.91 5.66 25.51
CA ILE A 37 -3.32 5.27 25.40
C ILE A 37 -3.80 4.53 26.66
N SER A 38 -2.89 3.90 27.42
CA SER A 38 -3.25 3.21 28.66
C SER A 38 -3.81 4.14 29.73
N LYS A 39 -3.48 5.43 29.69
CA LYS A 39 -3.97 6.45 30.64
C LYS A 39 -5.47 6.69 30.55
N TYR A 40 -6.07 6.44 29.39
CA TYR A 40 -7.49 6.67 29.17
C TYR A 40 -8.31 5.45 29.60
N PRO A 41 -9.32 5.62 30.47
CA PRO A 41 -10.18 4.53 30.92
C PRO A 41 -11.11 4.07 29.80
N VAL A 42 -11.54 2.81 29.86
CA VAL A 42 -12.63 2.30 29.01
C VAL A 42 -13.95 2.86 29.52
N LEU A 43 -14.76 3.41 28.61
CA LEU A 43 -16.04 4.01 28.96
C LEU A 43 -17.11 2.95 29.25
N SER A 44 -17.99 3.24 30.22
CA SER A 44 -19.23 2.48 30.34
C SER A 44 -20.21 2.89 29.25
N ARG A 45 -21.23 2.05 28.98
CA ARG A 45 -22.26 2.33 27.98
C ARG A 45 -22.99 3.66 28.23
N GLU A 46 -23.22 3.98 29.49
CA GLU A 46 -23.90 5.21 29.91
C GLU A 46 -23.01 6.44 29.61
N GLN A 47 -21.71 6.32 29.89
CA GLN A 47 -20.74 7.37 29.59
C GLN A 47 -20.57 7.58 28.08
N GLU A 48 -20.50 6.48 27.30
CA GLU A 48 -20.50 6.58 25.82
C GLU A 48 -21.71 7.35 25.30
N THR A 49 -22.91 6.97 25.75
CA THR A 49 -24.16 7.62 25.30
C THR A 49 -24.19 9.09 25.70
N ALA A 50 -23.73 9.43 26.90
CA ALA A 50 -23.65 10.83 27.37
C ALA A 50 -22.69 11.67 26.51
N LEU A 51 -21.51 11.10 26.16
CA LEU A 51 -20.55 11.78 25.30
C LEU A 51 -21.06 11.94 23.86
N PHE A 52 -21.71 10.93 23.29
CA PHE A 52 -22.31 11.05 21.95
C PHE A 52 -23.43 12.10 21.92
N LYS A 53 -24.21 12.25 23.01
CA LYS A 53 -25.21 13.31 23.12
C LYS A 53 -24.53 14.69 23.11
N ARG A 54 -23.49 14.90 23.92
CA ARG A 54 -22.71 16.14 23.92
C ARG A 54 -22.08 16.42 22.55
N LEU A 55 -21.55 15.40 21.88
CA LEU A 55 -21.02 15.52 20.53
C LEU A 55 -22.09 16.01 19.54
N SER A 56 -23.33 15.48 19.65
CA SER A 56 -24.45 15.94 18.79
C SER A 56 -24.85 17.41 19.03
N GLU A 57 -24.49 17.96 20.20
CA GLU A 57 -24.65 19.36 20.56
C GLU A 57 -23.44 20.24 20.11
N GLY A 58 -22.43 19.63 19.45
CA GLY A 58 -21.26 20.33 18.91
C GLY A 58 -20.08 20.45 19.87
N ASP A 59 -20.01 19.62 20.91
CA ASP A 59 -18.93 19.62 21.89
C ASP A 59 -17.72 18.83 21.38
N GLU A 60 -16.64 19.53 20.97
CA GLU A 60 -15.39 18.92 20.51
C GLU A 60 -14.60 18.22 21.62
N ASP A 61 -14.73 18.63 22.88
CA ASP A 61 -14.08 17.94 24.01
C ASP A 61 -14.68 16.54 24.20
N ALA A 62 -15.98 16.37 23.94
CA ALA A 62 -16.64 15.07 23.95
C ALA A 62 -16.11 14.18 22.82
N ARG A 63 -15.83 14.74 21.65
CA ARG A 63 -15.23 14.02 20.51
C ARG A 63 -13.84 13.51 20.86
N GLU A 64 -12.98 14.36 21.41
CA GLU A 64 -11.64 13.98 21.84
C GLU A 64 -11.67 12.88 22.91
N ALA A 65 -12.57 12.99 23.91
CA ALA A 65 -12.75 11.98 24.92
C ALA A 65 -13.19 10.63 24.35
N LEU A 66 -14.11 10.61 23.37
CA LEU A 66 -14.54 9.40 22.67
C LEU A 66 -13.39 8.76 21.89
N ILE A 67 -12.60 9.55 21.17
CA ILE A 67 -11.43 9.04 20.41
C ILE A 67 -10.45 8.40 21.40
N ASN A 68 -9.98 9.15 22.38
CA ASN A 68 -8.94 8.72 23.30
C ASN A 68 -9.30 7.45 24.08
N SER A 69 -10.57 7.33 24.50
CA SER A 69 -11.05 6.15 25.24
C SER A 69 -11.18 4.89 24.38
N ASN A 70 -11.26 5.04 23.06
CA ASN A 70 -11.43 3.92 22.12
C ASN A 70 -10.14 3.55 21.34
N LEU A 71 -9.00 4.24 21.57
CA LEU A 71 -7.72 3.89 20.91
C LEU A 71 -7.26 2.46 21.21
N LYS A 72 -7.55 1.95 22.43
CA LYS A 72 -7.26 0.55 22.80
C LYS A 72 -8.03 -0.45 21.95
N LEU A 73 -9.26 -0.13 21.57
CA LEU A 73 -10.07 -0.95 20.66
C LEU A 73 -9.40 -1.05 19.29
N VAL A 74 -8.86 0.06 18.76
CA VAL A 74 -8.12 0.05 17.49
C VAL A 74 -6.96 -0.93 17.54
N VAL A 75 -6.10 -0.83 18.56
CA VAL A 75 -4.93 -1.72 18.71
C VAL A 75 -5.37 -3.19 18.81
N SER A 76 -6.44 -3.49 19.56
CA SER A 76 -6.93 -4.86 19.71
C SER A 76 -7.44 -5.49 18.40
N ILE A 77 -7.95 -4.67 17.47
CA ILE A 77 -8.40 -5.10 16.15
C ILE A 77 -7.20 -5.26 15.21
N ILE A 78 -6.31 -4.25 15.19
CA ILE A 78 -5.18 -4.17 14.25
C ILE A 78 -4.15 -5.27 14.50
N LYS A 79 -3.96 -5.73 15.74
CA LYS A 79 -3.01 -6.83 16.04
C LYS A 79 -3.23 -8.08 15.15
N ASN A 80 -4.44 -8.34 14.70
CA ASN A 80 -4.78 -9.47 13.85
C ASN A 80 -4.34 -9.28 12.38
N TYR A 81 -3.95 -8.07 11.98
CA TYR A 81 -3.58 -7.71 10.61
C TYR A 81 -2.07 -7.51 10.39
N ILE A 82 -1.26 -7.66 11.45
CA ILE A 82 0.20 -7.49 11.40
C ILE A 82 0.88 -8.48 10.46
N HIS A 83 0.26 -9.65 10.27
CA HIS A 83 0.81 -10.72 9.42
C HIS A 83 0.58 -10.50 7.93
N ILE A 84 -0.14 -9.46 7.54
CA ILE A 84 -0.33 -9.14 6.13
C ILE A 84 0.97 -8.54 5.59
N PRO A 85 1.60 -9.16 4.57
CA PRO A 85 2.84 -8.65 4.01
C PRO A 85 2.62 -7.23 3.45
N SER A 86 3.31 -6.26 4.02
CA SER A 86 3.23 -4.85 3.61
C SER A 86 4.54 -4.16 4.01
N ASP A 87 4.91 -3.10 3.27
CA ASP A 87 6.05 -2.24 3.61
C ASP A 87 5.68 -1.19 4.69
N MET A 88 4.40 -1.20 5.14
CA MET A 88 3.93 -0.31 6.22
C MET A 88 4.38 -0.81 7.57
N ASP A 89 4.84 0.12 8.40
CA ASP A 89 5.07 -0.13 9.82
C ASP A 89 3.74 -0.36 10.57
N MET A 90 3.81 -1.10 11.67
CA MET A 90 2.65 -1.35 12.52
C MET A 90 1.99 -0.06 13.01
N MET A 91 2.78 0.96 13.33
CA MET A 91 2.25 2.25 13.76
C MET A 91 1.44 2.91 12.65
N ASP A 92 1.85 2.77 11.39
CA ASP A 92 1.10 3.29 10.24
C ASP A 92 -0.25 2.60 10.10
N ILE A 93 -0.28 1.27 10.27
CA ILE A 93 -1.54 0.49 10.22
C ILE A 93 -2.47 0.90 11.37
N ILE A 94 -1.94 1.14 12.58
CA ILE A 94 -2.70 1.66 13.72
C ILE A 94 -3.27 3.04 13.39
N GLN A 95 -2.49 3.95 12.77
CA GLN A 95 -2.98 5.28 12.42
C GLN A 95 -4.09 5.22 11.34
N GLU A 96 -3.98 4.32 10.38
CA GLU A 96 -5.09 4.07 9.43
C GLU A 96 -6.35 3.57 10.17
N GLY A 97 -6.18 2.70 11.16
CA GLY A 97 -7.28 2.27 12.04
C GLY A 97 -7.86 3.42 12.86
N ASN A 98 -7.03 4.32 13.39
CA ASN A 98 -7.47 5.52 14.11
C ASN A 98 -8.29 6.45 13.21
N MET A 99 -7.92 6.60 11.92
CA MET A 99 -8.73 7.34 10.94
C MET A 99 -10.11 6.70 10.76
N GLY A 100 -10.17 5.36 10.75
CA GLY A 100 -11.42 4.60 10.74
C GLY A 100 -12.27 4.85 11.99
N LEU A 101 -11.67 4.88 13.18
CA LEU A 101 -12.34 5.20 14.44
C LEU A 101 -12.95 6.61 14.43
N ILE A 102 -12.18 7.61 13.97
CA ILE A 102 -12.64 9.01 13.88
C ILE A 102 -13.88 9.10 12.97
N LYS A 103 -13.86 8.38 11.84
CA LYS A 103 -14.99 8.32 10.93
C LYS A 103 -16.19 7.64 11.56
N ALA A 104 -15.96 6.53 12.28
CA ALA A 104 -17.03 5.82 13.01
C ALA A 104 -17.72 6.70 14.05
N ILE A 105 -16.94 7.52 14.79
CA ILE A 105 -17.50 8.45 15.79
C ILE A 105 -18.40 9.49 15.12
N GLY A 106 -18.03 9.99 13.95
CA GLY A 106 -18.83 10.98 13.22
C GLY A 106 -20.15 10.46 12.63
N GLU A 107 -20.20 9.17 12.32
CA GLU A 107 -21.34 8.54 11.64
C GLU A 107 -22.21 7.67 12.57
N PHE A 108 -21.85 7.55 13.85
CA PHE A 108 -22.56 6.68 14.80
C PHE A 108 -23.84 7.30 15.33
N ASP A 109 -24.94 6.56 15.18
CA ASP A 109 -26.24 6.93 15.77
C ASP A 109 -26.46 6.20 17.10
N TYR A 110 -26.30 6.92 18.20
CA TYR A 110 -26.48 6.40 19.55
C TYR A 110 -27.93 6.10 19.89
N THR A 111 -28.91 6.61 19.13
CA THR A 111 -30.33 6.41 19.39
C THR A 111 -30.83 4.99 19.07
N LEU A 112 -30.08 4.29 18.19
CA LEU A 112 -30.40 2.91 17.78
C LEU A 112 -30.10 1.86 18.87
N GLY A 113 -29.47 2.25 19.98
CA GLY A 113 -29.22 1.36 21.12
C GLY A 113 -28.15 0.29 20.90
N ASN A 114 -27.43 0.30 19.78
CA ASN A 114 -26.30 -0.59 19.49
C ASN A 114 -25.06 -0.19 20.29
N LYS A 115 -24.13 -1.13 20.50
CA LYS A 115 -22.83 -0.81 21.09
C LYS A 115 -21.93 -0.12 20.04
N PHE A 116 -21.28 0.97 20.45
CA PHE A 116 -20.34 1.68 19.56
C PHE A 116 -19.20 0.78 19.08
N SER A 117 -18.64 -0.06 19.96
CA SER A 117 -17.55 -0.97 19.60
C SER A 117 -17.89 -1.89 18.41
N THR A 118 -19.12 -2.40 18.34
CA THR A 118 -19.57 -3.25 17.23
C THR A 118 -19.58 -2.49 15.90
N TYR A 119 -20.05 -1.24 15.92
CA TYR A 119 -20.10 -0.38 14.74
C TYR A 119 -18.67 0.08 14.33
N ALA A 120 -17.89 0.52 15.30
CA ALA A 120 -16.52 1.02 15.07
C ALA A 120 -15.59 -0.06 14.52
N THR A 121 -15.74 -1.33 14.93
CA THR A 121 -14.92 -2.45 14.45
C THR A 121 -14.93 -2.54 12.93
N TRP A 122 -16.07 -2.37 12.29
CA TRP A 122 -16.17 -2.41 10.84
C TRP A 122 -15.39 -1.27 10.17
N TRP A 123 -15.52 -0.04 10.69
CA TRP A 123 -14.82 1.13 10.15
C TRP A 123 -13.31 1.07 10.35
N ILE A 124 -12.88 0.61 11.54
CA ILE A 124 -11.45 0.45 11.87
C ILE A 124 -10.81 -0.57 10.92
N ARG A 125 -11.45 -1.74 10.76
CA ARG A 125 -11.00 -2.79 9.86
C ARG A 125 -10.94 -2.32 8.42
N GLN A 126 -12.01 -1.71 7.94
CA GLN A 126 -12.11 -1.20 6.57
C GLN A 126 -11.02 -0.17 6.26
N SER A 127 -10.77 0.78 7.20
CA SER A 127 -9.76 1.82 7.01
C SER A 127 -8.35 1.23 7.01
N ALA A 128 -8.03 0.35 7.95
CA ALA A 128 -6.74 -0.32 8.03
C ALA A 128 -6.44 -1.16 6.78
N MET A 129 -7.39 -2.00 6.34
CA MET A 129 -7.23 -2.81 5.13
C MET A 129 -7.06 -1.95 3.89
N ARG A 130 -7.84 -0.87 3.78
CA ARG A 130 -7.70 0.08 2.67
C ARG A 130 -6.33 0.77 2.70
N GLY A 131 -5.84 1.16 3.87
CA GLY A 131 -4.50 1.73 4.06
C GLY A 131 -3.42 0.77 3.58
N ILE A 132 -3.47 -0.50 4.00
CA ILE A 132 -2.54 -1.55 3.56
C ILE A 132 -2.58 -1.73 2.04
N HIS A 133 -3.77 -1.76 1.43
CA HIS A 133 -3.92 -1.90 -0.02
C HIS A 133 -3.40 -0.68 -0.80
N ASP A 134 -3.64 0.52 -0.30
CA ASP A 134 -3.30 1.76 -1.01
C ASP A 134 -1.85 2.20 -0.81
N LYS A 135 -1.27 1.91 0.37
CA LYS A 135 0.04 2.43 0.80
C LYS A 135 1.06 1.33 1.14
N GLY A 136 0.62 0.07 1.24
CA GLY A 136 1.44 -1.05 1.73
C GLY A 136 2.47 -1.60 0.75
N ASN A 137 2.66 -0.99 -0.41
CA ASN A 137 3.70 -1.37 -1.36
C ASN A 137 4.39 -0.12 -1.91
N ALA A 138 5.71 -0.15 -2.10
CA ALA A 138 6.49 0.95 -2.69
C ALA A 138 5.96 1.33 -4.09
N ILE A 139 5.56 0.34 -4.89
CA ILE A 139 4.86 0.54 -6.16
C ILE A 139 3.38 0.25 -5.92
N ARG A 140 2.53 1.28 -6.05
CA ARG A 140 1.08 1.12 -5.85
C ARG A 140 0.48 0.12 -6.82
N ILE A 141 -0.16 -0.91 -6.27
CA ILE A 141 -0.88 -1.94 -7.02
C ILE A 141 -2.40 -1.72 -6.83
N PRO A 142 -3.19 -1.65 -7.91
CA PRO A 142 -4.65 -1.51 -7.80
C PRO A 142 -5.29 -2.66 -7.01
N VAL A 143 -6.32 -2.35 -6.20
CA VAL A 143 -6.97 -3.28 -5.27
C VAL A 143 -7.44 -4.56 -5.96
N HIS A 144 -8.02 -4.47 -7.16
CA HIS A 144 -8.51 -5.64 -7.90
C HIS A 144 -7.39 -6.63 -8.31
N TYR A 145 -6.13 -6.18 -8.44
CA TYR A 145 -4.98 -7.07 -8.63
C TYR A 145 -4.60 -7.76 -7.32
N GLN A 146 -4.66 -7.04 -6.20
CA GLN A 146 -4.34 -7.60 -4.89
C GLN A 146 -5.37 -8.65 -4.46
N GLU A 147 -6.67 -8.38 -4.66
CA GLU A 147 -7.75 -9.36 -4.43
C GLU A 147 -7.55 -10.64 -5.25
N ARG A 148 -7.18 -10.49 -6.51
CA ARG A 148 -6.89 -11.62 -7.39
C ARG A 148 -5.68 -12.42 -6.91
N GLN A 149 -4.60 -11.75 -6.52
CA GLN A 149 -3.41 -12.40 -5.97
C GLN A 149 -3.74 -13.16 -4.69
N TYR A 150 -4.58 -12.60 -3.83
CA TYR A 150 -5.04 -13.28 -2.63
C TYR A 150 -5.83 -14.56 -2.95
N GLN A 151 -6.75 -14.51 -3.92
CA GLN A 151 -7.49 -15.71 -4.35
C GLN A 151 -6.57 -16.79 -4.91
N ILE A 152 -5.58 -16.41 -5.72
CA ILE A 152 -4.55 -17.33 -6.24
C ILE A 152 -3.72 -17.91 -5.10
N TYR A 153 -3.29 -17.09 -4.14
CA TYR A 153 -2.52 -17.54 -2.99
C TYR A 153 -3.30 -18.53 -2.11
N LYS A 154 -4.57 -18.22 -1.82
CA LYS A 154 -5.46 -19.11 -1.06
C LYS A 154 -5.65 -20.45 -1.78
N ALA A 155 -5.96 -20.44 -3.07
CA ALA A 155 -6.08 -21.63 -3.89
C ALA A 155 -4.78 -22.46 -3.90
N LYS A 156 -3.63 -21.79 -4.01
CA LYS A 156 -2.30 -22.44 -3.93
C LYS A 156 -2.10 -23.15 -2.60
N LEU A 157 -2.43 -22.49 -1.47
CA LEU A 157 -2.33 -23.11 -0.15
C LEU A 157 -3.25 -24.33 0.00
N ASP A 158 -4.51 -24.21 -0.40
CA ASP A 158 -5.50 -25.29 -0.29
C ASP A 158 -5.14 -26.49 -1.15
N LEU A 159 -4.68 -26.24 -2.38
CA LEU A 159 -4.18 -27.31 -3.27
C LEU A 159 -2.91 -27.95 -2.73
N THR A 160 -1.99 -27.18 -2.17
CA THR A 160 -0.76 -27.72 -1.55
C THR A 160 -1.09 -28.61 -0.37
N LYS A 161 -2.05 -28.22 0.50
CA LYS A 161 -2.54 -29.05 1.60
C LYS A 161 -3.18 -30.36 1.09
N LYS A 162 -3.98 -30.30 0.00
CA LYS A 162 -4.65 -31.46 -0.59
C LYS A 162 -3.70 -32.41 -1.30
N MET A 163 -2.73 -31.90 -2.04
CA MET A 163 -1.85 -32.70 -2.94
C MET A 163 -0.50 -33.01 -2.33
N HIS A 164 -0.12 -32.38 -1.22
CA HIS A 164 1.21 -32.48 -0.59
C HIS A 164 2.38 -32.17 -1.55
N ARG A 165 2.12 -31.33 -2.58
CA ARG A 165 3.09 -30.79 -3.52
C ARG A 165 2.68 -29.40 -3.97
N GLU A 166 3.60 -28.64 -4.60
CA GLU A 166 3.22 -27.38 -5.23
C GLU A 166 2.27 -27.60 -6.42
N PRO A 167 1.14 -26.88 -6.49
CA PRO A 167 0.20 -26.96 -7.60
C PRO A 167 0.76 -26.29 -8.86
N THR A 168 0.36 -26.80 -10.03
CA THR A 168 0.67 -26.17 -11.32
C THR A 168 -0.24 -24.97 -11.56
N LEU A 169 0.17 -24.05 -12.46
CA LEU A 169 -0.65 -22.88 -12.82
C LEU A 169 -2.01 -23.28 -13.44
N GLU A 170 -2.07 -24.45 -14.08
CA GLU A 170 -3.30 -25.00 -14.64
C GLU A 170 -4.26 -25.49 -13.56
N GLU A 171 -3.74 -26.10 -12.52
CA GLU A 171 -4.52 -26.54 -11.34
C GLU A 171 -5.07 -25.35 -10.56
N ILE A 172 -4.26 -24.30 -10.40
CA ILE A 172 -4.70 -23.04 -9.78
C ILE A 172 -5.78 -22.36 -10.64
N SER A 173 -5.61 -22.33 -11.96
CA SER A 173 -6.59 -21.79 -12.91
C SER A 173 -7.92 -22.53 -12.82
N ALA A 174 -7.90 -23.86 -12.69
CA ALA A 174 -9.09 -24.69 -12.54
C ALA A 174 -9.81 -24.43 -11.20
N GLU A 175 -9.07 -24.36 -10.08
CA GLU A 175 -9.63 -24.13 -8.74
C GLU A 175 -10.21 -22.71 -8.60
N THR A 176 -9.53 -21.69 -9.14
CA THR A 176 -9.98 -20.29 -9.07
C THR A 176 -11.00 -19.92 -10.16
N SER A 177 -11.24 -20.77 -11.14
CA SER A 177 -12.05 -20.48 -12.34
C SER A 177 -11.54 -19.26 -13.12
N MET A 178 -10.25 -18.93 -13.02
CA MET A 178 -9.63 -17.83 -13.73
C MET A 178 -8.94 -18.33 -15.01
N PRO A 179 -8.91 -17.52 -16.09
CA PRO A 179 -8.14 -17.84 -17.29
C PRO A 179 -6.65 -18.06 -16.97
N LEU A 180 -6.02 -19.08 -17.53
CA LEU A 180 -4.61 -19.42 -17.29
C LEU A 180 -3.66 -18.24 -17.53
N GLN A 181 -3.94 -17.42 -18.57
CA GLN A 181 -3.12 -16.23 -18.86
C GLN A 181 -3.17 -15.23 -17.70
N LEU A 182 -4.34 -15.05 -17.10
CA LEU A 182 -4.52 -14.15 -15.98
C LEU A 182 -3.78 -14.60 -14.72
N VAL A 183 -3.70 -15.92 -14.49
CA VAL A 183 -2.92 -16.51 -13.39
C VAL A 183 -1.42 -16.30 -13.64
N LYS A 184 -0.95 -16.51 -14.87
CA LYS A 184 0.45 -16.25 -15.26
C LYS A 184 0.85 -14.79 -15.08
N ASP A 185 0.00 -13.87 -15.53
CA ASP A 185 0.24 -12.42 -15.39
C ASP A 185 0.25 -12.00 -13.93
N SER A 186 -0.60 -12.60 -13.10
CA SER A 186 -0.63 -12.32 -11.67
C SER A 186 0.62 -12.82 -10.95
N GLU A 187 1.12 -14.00 -11.29
CA GLU A 187 2.38 -14.53 -10.74
C GLU A 187 3.59 -13.69 -11.19
N ALA A 188 3.63 -13.25 -12.43
CA ALA A 188 4.67 -12.36 -12.93
C ALA A 188 4.66 -11.01 -12.20
N ASN A 189 3.47 -10.43 -11.99
CA ASN A 189 3.30 -9.15 -11.31
C ASN A 189 3.58 -9.25 -9.80
N ASN A 190 3.46 -10.43 -9.19
CA ASN A 190 3.80 -10.62 -7.78
C ASN A 190 5.29 -10.32 -7.50
N LYS A 191 6.16 -10.52 -8.49
CA LYS A 191 7.60 -10.18 -8.40
C LYS A 191 7.82 -8.67 -8.32
N LEU A 192 6.92 -7.84 -8.86
CA LEU A 192 7.02 -6.38 -8.80
C LEU A 192 6.70 -5.81 -7.40
N ARG A 193 6.15 -6.63 -6.52
CA ARG A 193 5.84 -6.26 -5.15
C ARG A 193 7.09 -6.11 -4.28
N ILE A 194 8.10 -6.91 -4.56
CA ILE A 194 9.37 -6.90 -3.80
C ILE A 194 10.34 -5.99 -4.56
N VAL A 195 10.49 -4.77 -4.07
CA VAL A 195 11.45 -3.81 -4.60
C VAL A 195 12.77 -3.97 -3.86
N GLY A 196 13.85 -4.26 -4.60
CA GLY A 196 15.20 -4.30 -4.03
C GLY A 196 15.72 -2.89 -3.77
N SER A 197 16.51 -2.69 -2.71
CA SER A 197 17.21 -1.43 -2.48
C SER A 197 18.40 -1.30 -3.42
N LEU A 198 18.64 -0.09 -3.92
CA LEU A 198 19.85 0.25 -4.69
C LEU A 198 21.07 0.42 -3.78
N ASP A 199 20.85 0.65 -2.48
CA ASP A 199 21.90 0.90 -1.49
C ASP A 199 22.48 -0.40 -0.89
N ILE A 200 22.07 -1.57 -1.39
CA ILE A 200 22.65 -2.84 -0.94
C ILE A 200 24.11 -2.91 -1.37
N PRO A 201 25.06 -3.07 -0.41
CA PRO A 201 26.47 -3.23 -0.73
C PRO A 201 26.69 -4.54 -1.50
N LEU A 202 27.52 -4.50 -2.55
CA LEU A 202 27.85 -5.68 -3.36
C LEU A 202 28.70 -6.69 -2.59
N ASP A 203 29.54 -6.21 -1.69
CA ASP A 203 30.39 -7.03 -0.84
C ASP A 203 30.21 -6.57 0.62
N PRO A 204 29.43 -7.35 1.44
CA PRO A 204 29.19 -6.99 2.84
C PRO A 204 30.44 -6.96 3.71
N GLU A 205 31.53 -7.60 3.27
CA GLU A 205 32.79 -7.67 4.02
C GLU A 205 33.74 -6.50 3.71
N LYS A 206 33.45 -5.71 2.67
CA LYS A 206 34.26 -4.56 2.27
C LYS A 206 33.48 -3.26 2.42
N ASP A 207 33.92 -2.41 3.32
CA ASP A 207 33.33 -1.08 3.60
C ASP A 207 33.34 -0.13 2.37
N ASP A 208 34.12 -0.46 1.33
CA ASP A 208 34.32 0.37 0.11
C ASP A 208 33.89 -0.37 -1.17
N GLY A 209 33.01 -1.39 -1.04
CA GLY A 209 32.64 -2.30 -2.15
C GLY A 209 31.67 -1.73 -3.18
N GLY A 210 31.18 -0.49 -3.03
CA GLY A 210 30.14 0.10 -3.87
C GLY A 210 28.75 -0.55 -3.65
N THR A 211 27.71 0.13 -4.11
CA THR A 211 26.31 -0.31 -4.01
C THR A 211 25.79 -0.84 -5.36
N ILE A 212 24.66 -1.55 -5.38
CA ILE A 212 24.00 -1.98 -6.63
C ILE A 212 23.72 -0.77 -7.52
N GLY A 213 23.35 0.38 -6.92
CA GLY A 213 23.05 1.62 -7.63
C GLY A 213 24.23 2.15 -8.45
N ASP A 214 25.48 1.99 -7.96
CA ASP A 214 26.68 2.47 -8.64
C ASP A 214 26.96 1.73 -9.96
N PHE A 215 26.40 0.54 -10.14
CA PHE A 215 26.59 -0.29 -11.35
C PHE A 215 25.47 -0.13 -12.37
N ILE A 216 24.43 0.66 -12.05
CA ILE A 216 23.33 0.91 -12.99
C ILE A 216 23.69 2.09 -13.86
N ALA A 217 23.99 1.81 -15.15
CA ALA A 217 24.32 2.84 -16.11
C ALA A 217 23.10 3.73 -16.42
N ASP A 218 23.30 5.05 -16.40
CA ASP A 218 22.34 6.01 -16.92
C ASP A 218 22.31 5.94 -18.45
N LYS A 219 21.20 5.44 -18.99
CA LYS A 219 20.98 5.31 -20.44
C LYS A 219 20.39 6.58 -21.06
N SER A 220 20.03 7.57 -20.25
CA SER A 220 19.43 8.82 -20.74
C SER A 220 20.46 9.79 -21.31
N GLN A 221 21.73 9.68 -20.91
CA GLN A 221 22.82 10.52 -21.35
C GLN A 221 23.77 9.72 -22.24
N ASN A 222 23.56 9.80 -23.55
CA ASN A 222 24.51 9.28 -24.53
C ASN A 222 25.19 10.47 -25.25
N VAL A 223 26.33 10.89 -24.72
CA VAL A 223 27.09 12.04 -25.22
C VAL A 223 27.45 11.89 -26.70
N GLU A 224 27.73 10.65 -27.13
CA GLU A 224 28.07 10.36 -28.53
C GLU A 224 26.84 10.61 -29.43
N GLN A 225 25.66 10.11 -29.03
CA GLN A 225 24.42 10.32 -29.75
C GLN A 225 23.95 11.80 -29.75
N GLU A 226 24.16 12.52 -28.66
CA GLU A 226 23.87 13.96 -28.61
C GLU A 226 24.78 14.75 -29.56
N TYR A 227 26.06 14.38 -29.61
CA TYR A 227 27.02 15.01 -30.53
C TYR A 227 26.67 14.70 -31.99
N GLU A 228 26.38 13.45 -32.32
CA GLU A 228 25.93 13.05 -33.67
C GLU A 228 24.66 13.79 -34.11
N GLN A 229 23.69 13.94 -33.23
CA GLN A 229 22.46 14.69 -33.51
C GLN A 229 22.76 16.18 -33.74
N LYS A 230 23.69 16.76 -32.98
CA LYS A 230 24.09 18.15 -33.16
C LYS A 230 24.80 18.35 -34.50
N GLU A 231 25.74 17.48 -34.85
CA GLU A 231 26.45 17.52 -36.11
C GLU A 231 25.51 17.32 -37.30
N LEU A 232 24.57 16.36 -37.20
CA LEU A 232 23.53 16.15 -38.21
C LEU A 232 22.65 17.39 -38.39
N LYS A 233 22.26 18.05 -37.29
CA LYS A 233 21.48 19.30 -37.32
C LYS A 233 22.25 20.42 -38.03
N GLU A 234 23.54 20.58 -37.74
CA GLU A 234 24.39 21.58 -38.40
C GLU A 234 24.57 21.30 -39.88
N LEU A 235 24.76 20.01 -40.25
CA LEU A 235 24.85 19.58 -41.64
C LEU A 235 23.55 19.87 -42.42
N LEU A 236 22.39 19.54 -41.82
CA LEU A 236 21.09 19.83 -42.39
C LEU A 236 20.89 21.33 -42.63
N LEU A 237 21.28 22.18 -41.67
CA LEU A 237 21.21 23.63 -41.81
C LEU A 237 22.07 24.14 -42.98
N LYS A 238 23.29 23.63 -43.13
CA LYS A 238 24.18 23.93 -44.30
C LYS A 238 23.55 23.47 -45.62
N CYS A 239 22.94 22.29 -45.64
CA CYS A 239 22.23 21.81 -46.85
C CYS A 239 21.04 22.68 -47.24
N MET A 240 20.37 23.28 -46.25
CA MET A 240 19.26 24.21 -46.50
C MET A 240 19.68 25.55 -47.11
N ASP A 241 20.96 25.87 -47.16
CA ASP A 241 21.46 27.13 -47.77
C ASP A 241 21.25 27.19 -49.28
N PHE A 242 21.03 26.05 -49.94
CA PHE A 242 20.65 25.97 -51.36
C PHE A 242 19.17 26.27 -51.64
N LEU A 243 18.32 26.39 -50.61
CA LEU A 243 16.89 26.62 -50.73
C LEU A 243 16.57 28.13 -50.65
N SER A 244 15.46 28.53 -51.29
CA SER A 244 14.95 29.90 -51.12
C SER A 244 14.57 30.17 -49.66
N GLU A 245 14.59 31.43 -49.26
CA GLU A 245 14.38 31.82 -47.85
C GLU A 245 13.03 31.33 -47.31
N LYS A 246 11.98 31.35 -48.16
CA LYS A 246 10.64 30.89 -47.78
C LYS A 246 10.59 29.36 -47.58
N GLU A 247 11.25 28.59 -48.45
CA GLU A 247 11.29 27.14 -48.34
C GLU A 247 12.07 26.70 -47.12
N ARG A 248 13.19 27.40 -46.82
CA ARG A 248 13.99 27.19 -45.63
C ARG A 248 13.19 27.43 -44.34
N GLU A 249 12.42 28.51 -44.30
CA GLU A 249 11.61 28.87 -43.15
C GLU A 249 10.49 27.85 -42.90
N VAL A 250 9.80 27.42 -43.94
CA VAL A 250 8.77 26.37 -43.84
C VAL A 250 9.34 25.06 -43.30
N LEU A 251 10.51 24.64 -43.80
CA LEU A 251 11.18 23.44 -43.32
C LEU A 251 11.61 23.57 -41.85
N LYS A 252 12.20 24.73 -41.45
CA LYS A 252 12.58 24.97 -40.07
C LYS A 252 11.39 24.93 -39.13
N MET A 253 10.24 25.51 -39.48
CA MET A 253 9.02 25.43 -38.70
C MET A 253 8.48 23.99 -38.61
N ARG A 254 8.41 23.28 -39.71
CA ARG A 254 7.85 21.91 -39.76
C ARG A 254 8.66 20.89 -38.98
N PHE A 255 9.97 21.02 -38.94
CA PHE A 255 10.89 20.10 -38.27
C PHE A 255 11.39 20.60 -36.93
N GLY A 256 10.87 21.72 -36.41
CA GLY A 256 11.17 22.22 -35.06
C GLY A 256 12.60 22.70 -34.85
N PHE A 257 13.27 23.24 -35.85
CA PHE A 257 14.64 23.76 -35.74
C PHE A 257 14.73 25.02 -34.83
N TYR A 258 13.62 25.69 -34.55
CA TYR A 258 13.57 26.88 -33.68
C TYR A 258 13.28 26.56 -32.20
N GLY A 259 13.31 25.29 -31.81
CA GLY A 259 12.83 24.85 -30.50
C GLY A 259 11.40 24.36 -30.60
N ALA A 260 10.96 23.54 -29.64
CA ALA A 260 9.62 22.96 -29.65
C ALA A 260 8.55 24.03 -29.79
N PRO A 261 7.48 23.72 -30.52
CA PRO A 261 6.33 24.60 -30.63
C PRO A 261 5.71 24.86 -29.27
#